data_b6e1f209a71d95627e817ec52604762b
#
_entry.id   b6e1f209a71d95627e817ec52604762b
#
_cell.length_a   1.000
_cell.length_b   1.000
_cell.length_c   1.000
_cell.angle_alpha   90.00
_cell.angle_beta   90.00
_cell.angle_gamma   90.00
#
_symmetry.space_group_name_H-M   'P 1'
#
loop_
_entity.id
_entity.type
_entity.pdbx_description
1 polymer ?
#
loop_
_entity_poly.entity_id
_entity_poly.type
_entity_poly.pdbx_seq_one_letter_code
_entity_poly.pdbx_strand_id
1 'polypeptide(L)'
;MRLQQRVIIVTGGASGIGKAIAIKAASEGASVIIADICENPVEGGETTINLIKRAGGDASFKFCDVSKWADVDALVQSTVDAKGTLDIMVNNAAAHGRSALLETTEEEWDAVMAVGAKGMFFGCKRAVQEMLKQTGRNNSEVRGRIINISSQHGMLR
;
A
#
# COMPACT_ATOMS: atom_id res chain seq x y z
N MET A 1 17.24 4.42 12.97
CA MET A 1 16.27 4.19 11.87
C MET A 1 15.97 2.70 11.81
N ARG A 2 14.71 2.32 12.09
CA ARG A 2 14.29 0.91 12.21
C ARG A 2 14.04 0.23 10.85
N LEU A 3 13.84 1.00 9.79
CA LEU A 3 13.50 0.52 8.46
C LEU A 3 14.59 0.84 7.42
N GLN A 4 15.80 1.07 7.87
CA GLN A 4 16.91 1.40 6.98
C GLN A 4 17.10 0.31 5.91
N GLN A 5 17.24 0.74 4.64
CA GLN A 5 17.37 -0.14 3.48
C GLN A 5 16.15 -1.07 3.22
N ARG A 6 14.99 -0.84 3.84
CA ARG A 6 13.77 -1.59 3.53
C ARG A 6 13.02 -0.94 2.40
N VAL A 7 12.47 -1.75 1.52
CA VAL A 7 11.60 -1.36 0.42
C VAL A 7 10.17 -1.66 0.80
N ILE A 8 9.31 -0.63 0.78
CA ILE A 8 7.94 -0.71 1.26
C ILE A 8 6.99 -0.21 0.18
N ILE A 9 5.95 -0.98 -0.12
CA ILE A 9 4.79 -0.51 -0.88
C ILE A 9 3.68 -0.15 0.09
N VAL A 10 3.06 1.03 -0.09
CA VAL A 10 1.88 1.45 0.66
C VAL A 10 0.76 1.76 -0.34
N THR A 11 -0.29 0.92 -0.36
CA THR A 11 -1.48 1.18 -1.19
C THR A 11 -2.39 2.20 -0.52
N GLY A 12 -3.04 3.06 -1.31
CA GLY A 12 -3.76 4.22 -0.77
C GLY A 12 -2.82 5.22 -0.06
N GLY A 13 -1.56 5.28 -0.52
CA GLY A 13 -0.50 6.04 0.16
C GLY A 13 -0.48 7.54 -0.15
N ALA A 14 -1.35 8.02 -1.04
CA ALA A 14 -1.42 9.44 -1.35
C ALA A 14 -2.15 10.26 -0.28
N SER A 15 -3.03 9.64 0.51
CA SER A 15 -3.95 10.33 1.43
C SER A 15 -4.03 9.65 2.80
N GLY A 16 -4.55 10.39 3.79
CA GLY A 16 -5.01 9.89 5.08
C GLY A 16 -4.02 9.00 5.81
N ILE A 17 -4.48 7.82 6.24
CA ILE A 17 -3.68 6.84 7.00
C ILE A 17 -2.50 6.34 6.17
N GLY A 18 -2.70 6.04 4.89
CA GLY A 18 -1.64 5.58 3.99
C GLY A 18 -0.51 6.60 3.85
N LYS A 19 -0.87 7.88 3.68
CA LYS A 19 0.08 9.01 3.67
C LYS A 19 0.89 9.08 4.96
N ALA A 20 0.24 8.97 6.11
CA ALA A 20 0.91 8.99 7.41
C ALA A 20 1.88 7.80 7.59
N ILE A 21 1.46 6.60 7.17
CA ILE A 21 2.31 5.40 7.17
C ILE A 21 3.53 5.60 6.26
N ALA A 22 3.33 6.10 5.04
CA ALA A 22 4.40 6.34 4.08
C ALA A 22 5.45 7.33 4.61
N ILE A 23 5.00 8.47 5.14
CA ILE A 23 5.88 9.49 5.75
C ILE A 23 6.65 8.90 6.93
N LYS A 24 5.96 8.18 7.82
CA LYS A 24 6.62 7.57 8.98
C LYS A 24 7.63 6.50 8.57
N ALA A 25 7.32 5.66 7.60
CA ALA A 25 8.23 4.65 7.10
C ALA A 25 9.50 5.29 6.49
N ALA A 26 9.33 6.33 5.68
CA ALA A 26 10.46 7.06 5.10
C ALA A 26 11.34 7.73 6.17
N SER A 27 10.75 8.30 7.22
CA SER A 27 11.50 8.89 8.36
C SER A 27 12.30 7.86 9.16
N GLU A 28 11.96 6.57 9.03
CA GLU A 28 12.70 5.45 9.62
C GLU A 28 13.70 4.81 8.65
N GLY A 29 13.93 5.45 7.48
CA GLY A 29 14.95 5.07 6.50
C GLY A 29 14.50 4.08 5.42
N ALA A 30 13.19 3.88 5.25
CA ALA A 30 12.66 3.06 4.17
C ALA A 30 12.68 3.80 2.82
N SER A 31 12.85 3.04 1.72
CA SER A 31 12.47 3.44 0.37
C SER A 31 10.98 3.12 0.19
N VAL A 32 10.15 4.14 -0.03
CA VAL A 32 8.69 4.00 -0.03
C VAL A 32 8.12 4.15 -1.43
N ILE A 33 7.36 3.16 -1.87
CA ILE A 33 6.56 3.23 -3.07
C ILE A 33 5.12 3.54 -2.67
N ILE A 34 4.65 4.72 -3.06
CA ILE A 34 3.29 5.19 -2.84
C ILE A 34 2.45 4.70 -4.02
N ALA A 35 1.53 3.79 -3.76
CA ALA A 35 0.64 3.23 -4.77
C ALA A 35 -0.78 3.76 -4.55
N ASP A 36 -1.33 4.45 -5.55
CA ASP A 36 -2.66 5.05 -5.46
C ASP A 36 -3.23 5.27 -6.86
N ILE A 37 -4.52 5.52 -6.97
CA ILE A 37 -5.19 5.92 -8.22
C ILE A 37 -5.00 7.41 -8.53
N CYS A 38 -4.54 8.20 -7.56
CA CYS A 38 -4.22 9.61 -7.72
C CYS A 38 -3.03 9.98 -6.84
N GLU A 39 -2.08 10.77 -7.36
CA GLU A 39 -0.93 11.24 -6.58
C GLU A 39 -1.31 12.36 -5.60
N ASN A 40 -2.32 13.17 -5.99
CA ASN A 40 -2.78 14.28 -5.17
C ASN A 40 -3.65 13.77 -4.01
N PRO A 41 -3.40 14.22 -2.78
CA PRO A 41 -4.21 13.80 -1.64
C PRO A 41 -5.65 14.35 -1.73
N VAL A 42 -6.63 13.49 -1.38
CA VAL A 42 -8.05 13.87 -1.41
C VAL A 42 -8.38 14.97 -0.42
N GLU A 43 -7.63 15.09 0.65
CA GLU A 43 -7.72 16.16 1.65
C GLU A 43 -7.06 17.46 1.19
N GLY A 44 -6.44 17.49 0.01
CA GLY A 44 -5.67 18.62 -0.49
C GLY A 44 -4.27 18.75 0.13
N GLY A 45 -3.57 19.79 -0.26
CA GLY A 45 -2.23 20.08 0.23
C GLY A 45 -1.12 19.39 -0.57
N GLU A 46 0.05 19.29 0.05
CA GLU A 46 1.26 18.76 -0.59
C GLU A 46 1.21 17.23 -0.72
N THR A 47 1.72 16.72 -1.85
CA THR A 47 1.78 15.28 -2.11
C THR A 47 2.67 14.57 -1.10
N THR A 48 2.36 13.30 -0.83
CA THR A 48 3.16 12.44 0.06
C THR A 48 4.62 12.37 -0.38
N ILE A 49 4.86 12.31 -1.70
CA ILE A 49 6.23 12.27 -2.26
C ILE A 49 7.00 13.54 -1.90
N ASN A 50 6.39 14.71 -2.13
CA ASN A 50 7.06 15.97 -1.89
C ASN A 50 7.41 16.14 -0.40
N LEU A 51 6.49 15.77 0.49
CA LEU A 51 6.73 15.78 1.94
C LEU A 51 7.91 14.89 2.32
N ILE A 52 7.97 13.67 1.78
CA ILE A 52 9.06 12.72 2.06
C ILE A 52 10.39 13.24 1.50
N LYS A 53 10.41 13.68 0.24
CA LYS A 53 11.63 14.18 -0.40
C LYS A 53 12.18 15.44 0.28
N ARG A 54 11.29 16.37 0.67
CA ARG A 54 11.68 17.57 1.42
C ARG A 54 12.32 17.23 2.77
N ALA A 55 11.88 16.14 3.40
CA ALA A 55 12.48 15.63 4.63
C ALA A 55 13.76 14.79 4.41
N GLY A 56 14.26 14.68 3.17
CA GLY A 56 15.45 13.91 2.82
C GLY A 56 15.21 12.39 2.69
N GLY A 57 13.96 11.95 2.64
CA GLY A 57 13.60 10.54 2.46
C GLY A 57 13.51 10.11 0.98
N ASP A 58 13.43 8.80 0.76
CA ASP A 58 13.28 8.20 -0.57
C ASP A 58 11.84 7.73 -0.80
N ALA A 59 11.19 8.31 -1.80
CA ALA A 59 9.84 7.93 -2.20
C ALA A 59 9.62 8.06 -3.72
N SER A 60 8.77 7.20 -4.24
CA SER A 60 8.25 7.26 -5.61
C SER A 60 6.76 6.97 -5.63
N PHE A 61 6.06 7.50 -6.66
CA PHE A 61 4.65 7.21 -6.92
C PHE A 61 4.53 6.18 -8.04
N LYS A 62 3.53 5.32 -7.89
CA LYS A 62 3.07 4.41 -8.93
C LYS A 62 1.54 4.41 -8.95
N PHE A 63 0.96 4.71 -10.11
CA PHE A 63 -0.46 4.48 -10.31
C PHE A 63 -0.79 3.01 -10.10
N CYS A 64 -1.83 2.73 -9.32
CA CYS A 64 -2.31 1.38 -9.08
C CYS A 64 -3.77 1.39 -8.61
N ASP A 65 -4.64 0.83 -9.42
CA ASP A 65 -5.98 0.44 -9.01
C ASP A 65 -5.91 -0.99 -8.43
N VAL A 66 -5.93 -1.09 -7.09
CA VAL A 66 -5.79 -2.38 -6.41
C VAL A 66 -6.89 -3.38 -6.74
N SER A 67 -8.03 -2.95 -7.27
CA SER A 67 -9.10 -3.82 -7.73
C SER A 67 -8.74 -4.63 -8.98
N LYS A 68 -7.64 -4.26 -9.66
CA LYS A 68 -7.14 -4.86 -10.89
C LYS A 68 -5.85 -5.64 -10.64
N TRP A 69 -5.87 -6.94 -10.92
CA TRP A 69 -4.68 -7.79 -10.78
C TRP A 69 -3.47 -7.27 -11.57
N ALA A 70 -3.71 -6.83 -12.80
CA ALA A 70 -2.63 -6.36 -13.67
C ALA A 70 -1.88 -5.15 -13.08
N ASP A 71 -2.59 -4.23 -12.44
CA ASP A 71 -1.99 -3.05 -11.81
C ASP A 71 -1.15 -3.45 -10.59
N VAL A 72 -1.67 -4.36 -9.75
CA VAL A 72 -0.94 -4.87 -8.58
C VAL A 72 0.30 -5.67 -8.99
N ASP A 73 0.20 -6.49 -10.02
CA ASP A 73 1.34 -7.24 -10.56
C ASP A 73 2.42 -6.29 -11.10
N ALA A 74 2.03 -5.31 -11.93
CA ALA A 74 2.95 -4.30 -12.47
C ALA A 74 3.58 -3.43 -11.36
N LEU A 75 2.83 -3.07 -10.33
CA LEU A 75 3.33 -2.33 -9.16
C LEU A 75 4.46 -3.09 -8.48
N VAL A 76 4.24 -4.35 -8.12
CA VAL A 76 5.26 -5.15 -7.41
C VAL A 76 6.44 -5.42 -8.34
N GLN A 77 6.19 -5.80 -9.62
CA GLN A 77 7.26 -6.06 -10.58
C GLN A 77 8.15 -4.82 -10.75
N SER A 78 7.57 -3.65 -11.04
CA SER A 78 8.34 -2.41 -11.22
C SER A 78 9.07 -1.97 -9.95
N THR A 79 8.55 -2.30 -8.78
CA THR A 79 9.23 -2.06 -7.50
C THR A 79 10.50 -2.89 -7.40
N VAL A 80 10.39 -4.19 -7.68
CA VAL A 80 11.52 -5.12 -7.62
C VAL A 80 12.56 -4.79 -8.70
N ASP A 81 12.14 -4.47 -9.92
CA ASP A 81 13.05 -4.06 -10.99
C ASP A 81 13.86 -2.81 -10.61
N ALA A 82 13.25 -1.85 -9.92
CA ALA A 82 13.89 -0.61 -9.53
C ALA A 82 14.72 -0.69 -8.23
N LYS A 83 14.31 -1.53 -7.28
CA LYS A 83 14.87 -1.57 -5.91
C LYS A 83 15.49 -2.93 -5.55
N GLY A 84 15.34 -3.94 -6.39
CA GLY A 84 15.90 -5.28 -6.20
C GLY A 84 15.17 -6.17 -5.18
N THR A 85 14.15 -5.64 -4.48
CA THR A 85 13.46 -6.36 -3.39
C THR A 85 12.12 -5.74 -3.06
N LEU A 86 11.26 -6.49 -2.36
CA LEU A 86 10.08 -6.01 -1.64
C LEU A 86 10.13 -6.54 -0.20
N ASP A 87 10.39 -5.69 0.77
CA ASP A 87 10.46 -6.09 2.18
C ASP A 87 9.10 -6.03 2.89
N ILE A 88 8.29 -5.02 2.58
CA ILE A 88 7.02 -4.79 3.27
C ILE A 88 5.94 -4.38 2.26
N MET A 89 4.79 -5.08 2.34
CA MET A 89 3.55 -4.70 1.65
C MET A 89 2.54 -4.22 2.65
N VAL A 90 2.07 -2.97 2.50
CA VAL A 90 0.99 -2.40 3.32
C VAL A 90 -0.26 -2.27 2.45
N ASN A 91 -1.22 -3.14 2.68
CA ASN A 91 -2.54 -3.10 2.07
C ASN A 91 -3.41 -2.15 2.90
N ASN A 92 -3.49 -0.90 2.45
CA ASN A 92 -4.24 0.17 3.13
C ASN A 92 -5.33 0.77 2.24
N ALA A 93 -5.23 0.64 0.92
CA ALA A 93 -6.25 1.16 0.02
C ALA A 93 -7.65 0.63 0.37
N ALA A 94 -8.61 1.53 0.46
CA ALA A 94 -10.00 1.23 0.78
C ALA A 94 -10.94 2.08 -0.08
N ALA A 95 -12.11 1.54 -0.39
CA ALA A 95 -13.26 2.27 -0.88
C ALA A 95 -14.33 2.27 0.21
N HIS A 96 -15.13 3.33 0.23
CA HIS A 96 -16.21 3.48 1.19
C HIS A 96 -17.54 3.62 0.46
N GLY A 97 -18.51 2.79 0.81
CA GLY A 97 -19.91 3.00 0.48
C GLY A 97 -20.45 4.23 1.20
N ARG A 98 -21.34 4.97 0.56
CA ARG A 98 -21.96 6.18 1.12
C ARG A 98 -23.44 6.00 1.44
N SER A 99 -24.04 4.95 0.91
CA SER A 99 -25.46 4.65 1.03
C SER A 99 -25.79 3.96 2.35
N ALA A 100 -26.99 4.20 2.86
CA ALA A 100 -27.54 3.41 3.97
C ALA A 100 -27.75 1.96 3.50
N LEU A 101 -27.81 1.01 4.44
CA LEU A 101 -27.88 -0.43 4.13
C LEU A 101 -29.00 -0.78 3.13
N LEU A 102 -30.19 -0.19 3.30
CA LEU A 102 -31.34 -0.49 2.43
C LEU A 102 -31.26 0.19 1.06
N GLU A 103 -30.36 1.14 0.88
CA GLU A 103 -30.14 1.92 -0.34
C GLU A 103 -28.89 1.49 -1.09
N THR A 104 -28.03 0.67 -0.46
CA THR A 104 -26.79 0.17 -1.07
C THR A 104 -27.12 -0.70 -2.28
N THR A 105 -26.60 -0.32 -3.45
CA THR A 105 -26.77 -1.11 -4.69
C THR A 105 -25.70 -2.20 -4.78
N GLU A 106 -25.93 -3.18 -5.67
CA GLU A 106 -24.96 -4.23 -5.97
C GLU A 106 -23.66 -3.65 -6.50
N GLU A 107 -23.72 -2.64 -7.35
CA GLU A 107 -22.54 -1.96 -7.91
C GLU A 107 -21.72 -1.25 -6.84
N GLU A 108 -22.38 -0.61 -5.87
CA GLU A 108 -21.68 0.03 -4.74
C GLU A 108 -21.02 -1.00 -3.85
N TRP A 109 -21.72 -2.11 -3.56
CA TRP A 109 -21.16 -3.25 -2.84
C TRP A 109 -19.94 -3.82 -3.56
N ASP A 110 -20.06 -4.11 -4.85
CA ASP A 110 -19.01 -4.69 -5.66
C ASP A 110 -17.77 -3.77 -5.73
N ALA A 111 -17.98 -2.46 -5.85
CA ALA A 111 -16.89 -1.49 -5.85
C ALA A 111 -16.11 -1.51 -4.52
N VAL A 112 -16.81 -1.53 -3.38
CA VAL A 112 -16.19 -1.58 -2.05
C VAL A 112 -15.43 -2.90 -1.85
N MET A 113 -16.04 -4.03 -2.22
CA MET A 113 -15.42 -5.35 -2.09
C MET A 113 -14.26 -5.54 -3.06
N ALA A 114 -14.34 -4.97 -4.26
CA ALA A 114 -13.26 -5.02 -5.24
C ALA A 114 -11.97 -4.34 -4.73
N VAL A 115 -12.09 -3.23 -4.02
CA VAL A 115 -10.94 -2.53 -3.44
C VAL A 115 -10.54 -3.16 -2.10
N GLY A 116 -11.49 -3.27 -1.16
CA GLY A 116 -11.21 -3.65 0.22
C GLY A 116 -10.81 -5.13 0.39
N ALA A 117 -11.59 -6.05 -0.19
CA ALA A 117 -11.35 -7.48 -0.03
C ALA A 117 -10.46 -8.06 -1.15
N LYS A 118 -10.88 -7.90 -2.41
CA LYS A 118 -10.15 -8.45 -3.56
C LYS A 118 -8.79 -7.77 -3.73
N GLY A 119 -8.71 -6.44 -3.59
CA GLY A 119 -7.45 -5.70 -3.68
C GLY A 119 -6.45 -6.11 -2.61
N MET A 120 -6.90 -6.27 -1.35
CA MET A 120 -6.06 -6.81 -0.28
C MET A 120 -5.56 -8.22 -0.60
N PHE A 121 -6.42 -9.10 -1.12
CA PHE A 121 -6.04 -10.43 -1.55
C PHE A 121 -4.97 -10.39 -2.65
N PHE A 122 -5.12 -9.52 -3.65
CA PHE A 122 -4.14 -9.36 -4.71
C PHE A 122 -2.79 -8.87 -4.17
N GLY A 123 -2.80 -7.88 -3.30
CA GLY A 123 -1.60 -7.39 -2.64
C GLY A 123 -0.89 -8.48 -1.84
N CYS A 124 -1.62 -9.24 -1.03
CA CYS A 124 -1.07 -10.38 -0.29
C CYS A 124 -0.47 -11.43 -1.23
N LYS A 125 -1.25 -11.88 -2.23
CA LYS A 125 -0.84 -12.91 -3.18
C LYS A 125 0.44 -12.51 -3.91
N ARG A 126 0.46 -11.32 -4.49
CA ARG A 126 1.61 -10.89 -5.30
C ARG A 126 2.85 -10.62 -4.45
N ALA A 127 2.67 -10.03 -3.26
CA ALA A 127 3.78 -9.83 -2.32
C ALA A 127 4.39 -11.15 -1.88
N VAL A 128 3.57 -12.16 -1.52
CA VAL A 128 4.06 -13.49 -1.14
C VAL A 128 4.83 -14.15 -2.28
N GLN A 129 4.31 -14.09 -3.52
CA GLN A 129 5.00 -14.64 -4.70
C GLN A 129 6.41 -14.05 -4.88
N GLU A 130 6.58 -12.76 -4.55
CA GLU A 130 7.88 -12.10 -4.65
C GLU A 130 8.78 -12.43 -3.44
N MET A 131 8.24 -12.31 -2.23
CA MET A 131 8.99 -12.56 -1.00
C MET A 131 9.53 -13.99 -0.91
N LEU A 132 8.83 -14.98 -1.50
CA LEU A 132 9.30 -16.36 -1.55
C LEU A 132 10.55 -16.56 -2.42
N LYS A 133 10.79 -15.68 -3.40
CA LYS A 133 12.01 -15.71 -4.23
C LYS A 133 13.22 -15.09 -3.52
N GLN A 134 12.97 -14.30 -2.47
CA GLN A 134 14.00 -13.56 -1.75
C GLN A 134 14.66 -14.43 -0.67
N THR A 135 15.91 -14.15 -0.35
CA THR A 135 16.57 -14.62 0.87
C THR A 135 16.28 -13.66 2.01
N GLY A 136 16.07 -14.18 3.22
CA GLY A 136 15.92 -13.34 4.41
C GLY A 136 17.18 -12.50 4.66
N ARG A 137 17.01 -11.28 5.15
CA ARG A 137 18.13 -10.39 5.48
C ARG A 137 18.70 -10.72 6.85
N ASN A 138 20.02 -10.50 7.02
CA ASN A 138 20.73 -10.69 8.30
C ASN A 138 20.55 -12.09 8.89
N ASN A 139 20.64 -13.14 8.09
CA ASN A 139 20.44 -14.54 8.47
C ASN A 139 19.06 -14.85 9.09
N SER A 140 18.07 -13.99 8.85
CA SER A 140 16.70 -14.22 9.27
C SER A 140 15.98 -15.11 8.25
N GLU A 141 15.12 -16.00 8.73
CA GLU A 141 14.20 -16.77 7.88
C GLU A 141 13.04 -15.89 7.32
N VAL A 142 12.85 -14.68 7.88
CA VAL A 142 11.80 -13.74 7.46
C VAL A 142 12.19 -13.08 6.15
N ARG A 143 11.46 -13.41 5.08
CA ARG A 143 11.70 -12.91 3.72
C ARG A 143 10.94 -11.62 3.41
N GLY A 144 9.91 -11.27 4.19
CA GLY A 144 9.12 -10.07 4.04
C GLY A 144 8.02 -9.99 5.09
N ARG A 145 7.25 -8.91 5.06
CA ARG A 145 6.08 -8.69 5.93
C ARG A 145 4.93 -8.12 5.14
N ILE A 146 3.72 -8.53 5.50
CA ILE A 146 2.48 -8.00 4.96
C ILE A 146 1.69 -7.40 6.12
N ILE A 147 1.21 -6.18 5.93
CA ILE A 147 0.39 -5.46 6.90
C ILE A 147 -0.94 -5.14 6.20
N ASN A 148 -2.04 -5.66 6.74
CA ASN A 148 -3.38 -5.37 6.26
C ASN A 148 -4.03 -4.39 7.24
N ILE A 149 -4.41 -3.22 6.73
CA ILE A 149 -5.10 -2.21 7.54
C ILE A 149 -6.59 -2.60 7.59
N SER A 150 -7.05 -2.87 8.78
CA SER A 150 -8.45 -3.20 9.10
C SER A 150 -9.16 -1.98 9.71
N SER A 151 -10.37 -2.16 10.17
CA SER A 151 -11.18 -1.11 10.79
C SER A 151 -11.67 -1.52 12.17
N GLN A 152 -11.80 -0.54 13.06
CA GLN A 152 -12.49 -0.72 14.34
C GLN A 152 -13.94 -1.20 14.15
N HIS A 153 -14.58 -0.86 13.03
CA HIS A 153 -15.95 -1.30 12.73
C HIS A 153 -16.07 -2.82 12.54
N GLY A 154 -14.98 -3.53 12.34
CA GLY A 154 -14.96 -5.00 12.37
C GLY A 154 -15.05 -5.60 13.78
N MET A 155 -14.84 -4.79 14.83
CA MET A 155 -14.83 -5.24 16.25
C MET A 155 -15.90 -4.57 17.10
N LEU A 156 -16.37 -3.39 16.72
CA LEU A 156 -17.43 -2.66 17.42
C LEU A 156 -18.79 -3.01 16.82
N ARG A 157 -19.73 -3.38 17.68
CA ARG A 157 -21.13 -3.60 17.32
C ARG A 157 -21.94 -2.33 17.50
#